data_0a8d2c484f75210d83de71acb6241cb1
#
_entry.id   0a8d2c484f75210d83de71acb6241cb1
#
_cell.length_a   1.000
_cell.length_b   1.000
_cell.length_c   1.000
_cell.angle_alpha   90.00
_cell.angle_beta   90.00
_cell.angle_gamma   90.00
#
_symmetry.space_group_name_H-M   'P 1'
#
loop_
_entity.id
_entity.type
_entity.pdbx_description
1 polymer ?
#
loop_
_entity_poly.entity_id
_entity_poly.type
_entity_poly.pdbx_seq_one_letter_code
_entity_poly.pdbx_strand_id
1 'polypeptide(L)' 'MPKKLKWTDVQDIAIELEEAHPEADVVNLRFTDLWKWVQALPDFEDDPQKSNEKILEAIQAAWLEERD' A
#
# COMPACT_ATOMS: atom_id res chain seq x y z
N MET A 1 19.26 -6.97 1.12
CA MET A 1 19.24 -5.73 0.33
C MET A 1 17.88 -5.07 0.47
N PRO A 2 17.86 -3.78 0.76
CA PRO A 2 16.58 -3.10 0.82
C PRO A 2 15.93 -3.10 -0.56
N LYS A 3 14.69 -3.55 -0.59
CA LYS A 3 13.92 -3.55 -1.80
C LYS A 3 13.17 -2.21 -1.90
N LYS A 4 13.33 -1.53 -3.01
CA LYS A 4 12.63 -0.28 -3.23
C LYS A 4 11.31 -0.57 -3.92
N LEU A 5 10.24 -0.18 -3.25
CA LEU A 5 8.88 -0.43 -3.73
C LEU A 5 8.42 0.70 -4.63
N LYS A 6 7.72 0.34 -5.68
CA LYS A 6 7.09 1.27 -6.60
C LYS A 6 5.58 1.01 -6.61
N TRP A 7 4.82 1.95 -7.15
CA TRP A 7 3.36 1.79 -7.21
C TRP A 7 2.91 0.51 -7.90
N THR A 8 3.73 -0.01 -8.82
CA THR A 8 3.41 -1.26 -9.53
C THR A 8 3.66 -2.50 -8.68
N ASP A 9 4.38 -2.37 -7.56
CA ASP A 9 4.66 -3.49 -6.66
C ASP A 9 3.52 -3.68 -5.67
N VAL A 10 2.31 -3.85 -6.17
CA VAL A 10 1.08 -3.88 -5.40
C VAL A 10 1.11 -4.92 -4.28
N GLN A 11 1.53 -6.13 -4.61
CA GLN A 11 1.57 -7.20 -3.60
C GLN A 11 2.59 -6.94 -2.50
N ASP A 12 3.77 -6.49 -2.87
CA ASP A 12 4.80 -6.19 -1.88
C ASP A 12 4.37 -5.02 -0.98
N ILE A 13 3.73 -4.01 -1.58
CA ILE A 13 3.20 -2.89 -0.81
C ILE A 13 2.15 -3.39 0.19
N ALA A 14 1.26 -4.28 -0.25
CA ALA A 14 0.22 -4.82 0.62
C ALA A 14 0.82 -5.58 1.81
N ILE A 15 1.85 -6.37 1.56
CA ILE A 15 2.54 -7.12 2.62
C ILE A 15 3.14 -6.15 3.64
N GLU A 16 3.82 -5.11 3.15
CA GLU A 16 4.43 -4.11 4.02
C GLU A 16 3.38 -3.36 4.83
N LEU A 17 2.27 -3.02 4.20
CA LEU A 17 1.17 -2.33 4.89
C LEU A 17 0.56 -3.21 5.98
N GLU A 18 0.41 -4.50 5.72
CA GLU A 18 -0.12 -5.41 6.73
C GLU A 18 0.82 -5.52 7.93
N GLU A 19 2.11 -5.55 7.67
CA GLU A 19 3.10 -5.60 8.75
C GLU A 19 3.12 -4.30 9.56
N ALA A 20 2.97 -3.16 8.90
CA ALA A 20 3.02 -1.86 9.56
C ALA A 20 1.70 -1.51 10.26
N HIS A 21 0.58 -1.98 9.72
CA HIS A 21 -0.76 -1.62 10.22
C HIS A 21 -1.65 -2.85 10.36
N PRO A 22 -1.28 -3.80 11.22
CA PRO A 22 -2.02 -5.08 11.32
C PRO A 22 -3.45 -4.92 11.81
N GLU A 23 -3.75 -3.81 12.47
CA GLU A 23 -5.08 -3.58 13.04
C GLU A 23 -5.89 -2.55 12.24
N ALA A 24 -5.37 -2.08 11.11
CA ALA A 24 -6.06 -1.06 10.33
C ALA A 24 -7.32 -1.62 9.68
N ASP A 25 -8.35 -0.78 9.61
CA ASP A 25 -9.61 -1.12 8.95
C ASP A 25 -9.49 -0.83 7.46
N VAL A 26 -9.02 -1.82 6.71
CA VAL A 26 -8.73 -1.65 5.29
C VAL A 26 -10.00 -1.41 4.48
N VAL A 27 -11.10 -2.04 4.89
CA VAL A 27 -12.37 -1.92 4.16
C VAL A 27 -12.88 -0.47 4.14
N ASN A 28 -12.72 0.22 5.25
CA ASN A 28 -13.19 1.60 5.39
C ASN A 28 -12.08 2.63 5.20
N LEU A 29 -10.90 2.19 4.84
CA LEU A 29 -9.76 3.09 4.66
C LEU A 29 -9.97 3.98 3.43
N ARG A 30 -9.76 5.27 3.62
CA ARG A 30 -9.87 6.22 2.51
C ARG A 30 -8.64 6.15 1.63
N PHE A 31 -8.82 6.37 0.34
CA PHE A 31 -7.70 6.35 -0.60
C PHE A 31 -6.65 7.42 -0.28
N THR A 32 -7.09 8.57 0.25
CA THR A 32 -6.15 9.61 0.67
C THR A 32 -5.25 9.13 1.80
N ASP A 33 -5.80 8.38 2.75
CA ASP A 33 -5.02 7.82 3.85
C ASP A 33 -4.13 6.69 3.37
N LEU A 34 -4.65 5.83 2.51
CA LEU A 34 -3.87 4.75 1.92
C LEU A 34 -2.67 5.29 1.16
N TRP A 35 -2.88 6.33 0.36
CA TRP A 35 -1.83 7.01 -0.38
C TRP A 35 -0.72 7.50 0.54
N LYS A 36 -1.10 8.14 1.65
CA LYS A 36 -0.12 8.62 2.63
C LYS A 36 0.62 7.48 3.30
N TRP A 37 -0.09 6.41 3.64
CA TRP A 37 0.52 5.28 4.32
C TRP A 37 1.52 4.55 3.43
N VAL A 38 1.23 4.43 2.15
CA VAL A 38 2.15 3.80 1.20
C VAL A 38 3.43 4.61 1.11
N GLN A 39 3.32 5.93 1.02
CA GLN A 39 4.49 6.79 0.96
C GLN A 39 5.30 6.79 2.24
N ALA A 40 4.66 6.49 3.36
CA ALA A 40 5.35 6.43 4.65
C ALA A 40 6.14 5.13 4.85
N LEU A 41 5.94 4.14 4.00
CA LEU A 41 6.70 2.90 4.10
C LEU A 41 8.19 3.16 3.85
N PRO A 42 9.06 2.60 4.69
CA PRO A 42 10.50 2.90 4.58
C PRO A 42 11.12 2.45 3.26
N ASP A 43 10.57 1.39 2.67
CA ASP A 43 11.09 0.85 1.42
C ASP A 43 10.41 1.44 0.18
N PHE A 44 9.41 2.29 0.37
CA PHE A 44 8.71 2.87 -0.77
C PHE A 44 9.50 4.03 -1.36
N GLU A 45 9.72 3.97 -2.67
CA GLU A 45 10.50 5.00 -3.34
C GLU A 45 10.00 5.17 -4.77
N ASP A 46 8.93 5.94 -4.92
CA ASP A 46 8.37 6.27 -6.22
C ASP A 46 7.74 7.65 -6.13
N ASP A 47 7.40 8.20 -7.28
CA ASP A 47 6.77 9.51 -7.37
C ASP A 47 5.33 9.43 -6.84
N PRO A 48 5.00 10.23 -5.80
CA PRO A 48 3.63 10.20 -5.26
C PRO A 48 2.55 10.50 -6.30
N GLN A 49 2.89 11.25 -7.34
CA GLN A 49 1.92 11.63 -8.35
C GLN A 49 1.67 10.57 -9.41
N LYS A 50 2.42 9.49 -9.38
CA LYS A 50 2.22 8.38 -10.31
C LYS A 50 1.10 7.44 -9.90
N SER A 51 0.56 7.60 -8.70
CA SER A 51 -0.55 6.78 -8.26
C SER A 51 -1.86 7.24 -8.89
N ASN A 52 -2.83 6.34 -8.92
CA ASN A 52 -4.19 6.65 -9.34
C ASN A 52 -5.16 5.74 -8.59
N GLU A 53 -6.45 5.95 -8.79
CA GLU A 53 -7.46 5.18 -8.07
C GLU A 53 -7.34 3.68 -8.33
N LYS A 54 -7.03 3.29 -9.56
CA LYS A 54 -6.90 1.87 -9.90
C LYS A 54 -5.76 1.21 -9.13
N ILE A 55 -4.65 1.91 -9.00
CA ILE A 55 -3.51 1.41 -8.24
C ILE A 55 -3.88 1.28 -6.77
N LEU A 56 -4.53 2.30 -6.21
CA LEU A 56 -4.94 2.28 -4.81
C LEU A 56 -5.96 1.19 -4.55
N GLU A 57 -6.90 0.98 -5.45
CA GLU A 57 -7.86 -0.12 -5.34
C GLU A 57 -7.15 -1.47 -5.36
N ALA A 58 -6.19 -1.63 -6.25
CA ALA A 58 -5.42 -2.88 -6.33
C ALA A 58 -4.63 -3.13 -5.05
N ILE A 59 -4.04 -2.08 -4.48
CA ILE A 59 -3.31 -2.20 -3.22
C ILE A 59 -4.27 -2.59 -2.09
N GLN A 60 -5.43 -1.96 -2.03
CA GLN A 60 -6.43 -2.26 -1.02
C GLN A 60 -6.89 -3.72 -1.13
N ALA A 61 -7.18 -4.16 -2.33
CA ALA A 61 -7.62 -5.54 -2.56
C ALA A 61 -6.54 -6.54 -2.19
N ALA A 62 -5.30 -6.28 -2.56
CA ALA A 62 -4.18 -7.15 -2.20
C ALA A 62 -3.97 -7.18 -0.69
N TRP A 63 -4.13 -6.04 -0.03
CA TRP A 63 -4.01 -5.97 1.43
C TRP A 63 -5.09 -6.82 2.10
N LEU A 64 -6.32 -6.74 1.62
CA LEU A 64 -7.40 -7.57 2.17
C LEU A 64 -7.10 -9.06 1.98
N GLU A 65 -6.53 -9.44 0.85
CA GLU A 65 -6.13 -10.83 0.61
C GLU A 65 -5.03 -11.28 1.56
N GLU A 66 -4.12 -10.39 1.92
CA GLU A 66 -3.05 -10.73 2.86
C GLU A 66 -3.60 -11.02 4.27
N ARG A 67 -4.75 -10.48 4.59
CA ARG A 67 -5.38 -10.70 5.89
C ARG A 67 -6.15 -12.01 5.99
N ASP A 68 -6.47 -12.60 4.88
CA ASP A 68 -7.20 -13.88 4.88
C ASP A 68 -6.27 -15.07 5.23
#